data_d1c986620d92f0e34ce57d90de876af3
#
_entry.id   d1c986620d92f0e34ce57d90de876af3
#
_cell.length_a   1.000
_cell.length_b   1.000
_cell.length_c   1.000
_cell.angle_alpha   90.00
_cell.angle_beta   90.00
_cell.angle_gamma   90.00
#
_symmetry.space_group_name_H-M   'P 1'
#
loop_
_entity.id
_entity.type
_entity.pdbx_description
1 polymer ?
#
loop_
_entity_poly.entity_id
_entity_poly.type
_entity_poly.pdbx_seq_one_letter_code
_entity_poly.pdbx_strand_id
1 'polypeptide(L)'
;MDVQHWFAPAVARLRTANPYAVDSALAALVLFAVSLQWLFPDEGGDPLSWQGWLLGAGTAVPLVWRRRAPFATAWVVSAATPAMAVYHAPPPDVMYGGLVALYTVAARCLPWQRRLMLAGWLIGVSVVMQHKEHALPFEYAFHLLSLLCAYGFGSLARVQRAYTAALEDRARRLERERAADTARATAQERARIARDMHDILAHAVSLMVVQAEAGPVVVRSDPERAEAAFDAIAGAGRDAMGQLRRILGVLKDEQRDGSSGHRPQPGVAALPGLLRQVTESTGLRVELRTSGVPRPLPPDTEVAVYRVVQEALTNTVKHARASTATVELDWTGDELVLTVTDDGRGPAGEVGGHGLIGLRERAAACGGTAETGRGPDGGFRVVVRLPVATDRQAALG
;
A
#
# COMPACT_ATOMS: atom_id res chain seq x y z
N MET A 1 -2.69 22.53 -21.34
CA MET A 1 -1.44 22.86 -20.63
C MET A 1 -1.80 23.06 -19.16
N ASP A 2 -1.46 22.08 -18.32
CA ASP A 2 -1.89 22.05 -16.91
C ASP A 2 -1.07 23.04 -16.06
N VAL A 3 -1.67 24.19 -15.76
CA VAL A 3 -1.09 25.22 -14.86
C VAL A 3 -0.82 24.67 -13.45
N GLN A 4 -1.48 23.57 -13.06
CA GLN A 4 -1.32 22.92 -11.76
C GLN A 4 0.09 22.33 -11.52
N HIS A 5 0.79 21.90 -12.57
CA HIS A 5 2.14 21.31 -12.43
C HIS A 5 3.23 22.33 -12.05
N TRP A 6 3.07 23.61 -12.39
CA TRP A 6 4.06 24.66 -12.09
C TRP A 6 4.01 25.11 -10.63
N PHE A 7 2.84 25.10 -9.99
CA PHE A 7 2.69 25.57 -8.61
C PHE A 7 2.78 24.46 -7.55
N ALA A 8 2.70 23.20 -7.95
CA ALA A 8 2.75 22.06 -7.03
C ALA A 8 4.00 22.03 -6.11
N PRO A 9 5.25 22.25 -6.63
CA PRO A 9 6.45 22.23 -5.78
C PRO A 9 6.53 23.43 -4.83
N ALA A 10 6.02 24.60 -5.23
CA ALA A 10 5.99 25.79 -4.37
C ALA A 10 4.97 25.61 -3.22
N VAL A 11 3.79 25.07 -3.52
CA VAL A 11 2.76 24.78 -2.52
C VAL A 11 3.22 23.69 -1.55
N ALA A 12 3.93 22.66 -2.02
CA ALA A 12 4.51 21.63 -1.17
C ALA A 12 5.56 22.22 -0.20
N ARG A 13 6.46 23.09 -0.67
CA ARG A 13 7.44 23.79 0.17
C ARG A 13 6.79 24.70 1.21
N LEU A 14 5.72 25.40 0.85
CA LEU A 14 4.97 26.24 1.79
C LEU A 14 4.24 25.43 2.87
N ARG A 15 3.85 24.18 2.58
CA ARG A 15 3.24 23.26 3.56
C ARG A 15 4.24 22.73 4.59
N THR A 16 5.50 22.58 4.21
CA THR A 16 6.58 22.11 5.10
C THR A 16 7.33 23.25 5.79
N ALA A 17 7.16 24.51 5.34
CA ALA A 17 7.80 25.67 5.93
C ALA A 17 7.28 25.96 7.34
N ASN A 18 8.17 26.50 8.17
CA ASN A 18 7.80 26.93 9.52
C ASN A 18 6.64 27.96 9.44
N PRO A 19 5.50 27.72 10.13
CA PRO A 19 4.34 28.60 10.08
C PRO A 19 4.65 30.08 10.39
N TYR A 20 5.58 30.32 11.31
CA TYR A 20 6.02 31.67 11.64
C TYR A 20 6.81 32.34 10.52
N ALA A 21 7.63 31.59 9.78
CA ALA A 21 8.35 32.14 8.63
C ALA A 21 7.39 32.62 7.53
N VAL A 22 6.35 31.83 7.25
CA VAL A 22 5.31 32.20 6.27
C VAL A 22 4.52 33.41 6.73
N ASP A 23 4.12 33.47 8.00
CA ASP A 23 3.34 34.58 8.56
C ASP A 23 4.21 35.85 8.70
N SER A 24 5.51 35.74 9.02
CA SER A 24 6.45 36.82 9.01
C SER A 24 6.71 37.40 7.60
N ALA A 25 6.85 36.51 6.60
CA ALA A 25 6.98 36.93 5.20
C ALA A 25 5.73 37.68 4.72
N LEU A 26 4.54 37.22 5.11
CA LEU A 26 3.29 37.91 4.80
C LEU A 26 3.20 39.27 5.51
N ALA A 27 3.54 39.32 6.82
CA ALA A 27 3.57 40.57 7.57
C ALA A 27 4.56 41.59 6.94
N ALA A 28 5.75 41.13 6.53
CA ALA A 28 6.73 41.93 5.82
C ALA A 28 6.20 42.44 4.47
N LEU A 29 5.50 41.59 3.71
CA LEU A 29 4.88 41.97 2.44
C LEU A 29 3.80 43.04 2.64
N VAL A 30 2.95 42.86 3.68
CA VAL A 30 1.91 43.85 4.03
C VAL A 30 2.56 45.16 4.48
N LEU A 31 3.59 45.10 5.32
CA LEU A 31 4.34 46.29 5.75
C LEU A 31 4.99 47.02 4.55
N PHE A 32 5.60 46.27 3.65
CA PHE A 32 6.19 46.82 2.42
C PHE A 32 5.11 47.48 1.56
N ALA A 33 3.96 46.85 1.33
CA ALA A 33 2.88 47.41 0.54
C ALA A 33 2.32 48.72 1.13
N VAL A 34 2.18 48.76 2.46
CA VAL A 34 1.77 50.00 3.18
C VAL A 34 2.88 51.06 3.09
N SER A 35 4.14 50.67 3.22
CA SER A 35 5.27 51.62 3.17
C SER A 35 5.47 52.22 1.77
N LEU A 36 5.16 51.50 0.71
CA LEU A 36 5.31 51.95 -0.67
C LEU A 36 4.48 53.21 -0.94
N GLN A 37 3.25 53.27 -0.43
CA GLN A 37 2.37 54.42 -0.55
C GLN A 37 2.91 55.67 0.12
N TRP A 38 3.71 55.50 1.20
CA TRP A 38 4.32 56.61 1.92
C TRP A 38 5.70 57.03 1.37
N LEU A 39 6.37 56.11 0.69
CA LEU A 39 7.63 56.41 0.00
C LEU A 39 7.39 57.19 -1.31
N PHE A 40 6.20 57.08 -1.91
CA PHE A 40 5.81 57.78 -3.12
C PHE A 40 4.48 58.55 -2.86
N PRO A 41 4.53 59.63 -2.02
CA PRO A 41 3.35 60.43 -1.77
C PRO A 41 2.91 61.18 -3.03
N ASP A 42 1.61 61.37 -3.21
CA ASP A 42 1.08 62.27 -4.26
C ASP A 42 1.61 63.70 -4.08
N GLU A 43 1.66 64.49 -5.15
CA GLU A 43 2.20 65.83 -5.19
C GLU A 43 1.54 66.73 -4.10
N GLY A 44 2.30 67.08 -3.05
CA GLY A 44 1.88 67.96 -1.94
C GLY A 44 1.58 67.29 -0.60
N GLY A 45 1.87 66.00 -0.44
CA GLY A 45 1.71 65.29 0.83
C GLY A 45 2.83 65.58 1.83
N ASP A 46 2.44 65.85 3.11
CA ASP A 46 3.40 66.01 4.20
C ASP A 46 4.15 64.70 4.46
N PRO A 47 5.46 64.77 4.84
CA PRO A 47 6.20 63.57 5.22
C PRO A 47 5.56 62.87 6.42
N LEU A 48 5.50 61.54 6.35
CA LEU A 48 4.84 60.73 7.41
C LEU A 48 5.49 60.94 8.77
N SER A 49 4.68 61.24 9.77
CA SER A 49 5.15 61.37 11.16
C SER A 49 5.59 59.99 11.71
N TRP A 50 6.46 60.00 12.73
CA TRP A 50 6.87 58.75 13.40
C TRP A 50 5.67 57.95 13.95
N GLN A 51 4.60 58.67 14.37
CA GLN A 51 3.33 58.04 14.81
C GLN A 51 2.64 57.30 13.66
N GLY A 52 2.64 57.88 12.46
CA GLY A 52 2.11 57.23 11.27
C GLY A 52 2.84 55.92 10.95
N TRP A 53 4.17 55.93 11.02
CA TRP A 53 4.96 54.72 10.87
C TRP A 53 4.65 53.65 11.93
N LEU A 54 4.48 54.05 13.19
CA LEU A 54 4.13 53.11 14.28
C LEU A 54 2.73 52.50 14.07
N LEU A 55 1.76 53.31 13.65
CA LEU A 55 0.40 52.83 13.36
C LEU A 55 0.37 51.93 12.13
N GLY A 56 1.15 52.28 11.09
CA GLY A 56 1.32 51.43 9.91
C GLY A 56 1.91 50.06 10.26
N ALA A 57 2.96 50.05 11.08
CA ALA A 57 3.50 48.79 11.61
C ALA A 57 2.47 48.02 12.43
N GLY A 58 1.58 48.71 13.16
CA GLY A 58 0.45 48.16 13.89
C GLY A 58 -0.56 47.40 13.02
N THR A 59 -0.68 47.75 11.71
CA THR A 59 -1.55 47.02 10.78
C THR A 59 -0.89 45.73 10.22
N ALA A 60 0.44 45.61 10.27
CA ALA A 60 1.19 44.55 9.64
C ALA A 60 1.84 43.56 10.62
N VAL A 61 2.61 44.11 11.60
CA VAL A 61 3.40 43.28 12.53
C VAL A 61 2.56 42.27 13.33
N PRO A 62 1.36 42.61 13.85
CA PRO A 62 0.54 41.63 14.57
C PRO A 62 0.16 40.40 13.76
N LEU A 63 0.20 40.48 12.42
CA LEU A 63 -0.13 39.35 11.54
C LEU A 63 0.81 38.15 11.72
N VAL A 64 1.99 38.32 12.29
CA VAL A 64 2.90 37.21 12.65
C VAL A 64 2.23 36.25 13.62
N TRP A 65 1.37 36.74 14.53
CA TRP A 65 0.66 35.93 15.52
C TRP A 65 -0.76 35.53 15.10
N ARG A 66 -1.17 35.84 13.87
CA ARG A 66 -2.54 35.61 13.37
C ARG A 66 -3.04 34.17 13.53
N ARG A 67 -2.13 33.18 13.56
CA ARG A 67 -2.52 31.76 13.74
C ARG A 67 -2.71 31.38 15.20
N ARG A 68 -1.99 32.05 16.11
CA ARG A 68 -2.02 31.76 17.55
C ARG A 68 -3.15 32.50 18.26
N ALA A 69 -3.35 33.76 17.93
CA ALA A 69 -4.36 34.62 18.52
C ALA A 69 -5.13 35.41 17.43
N PRO A 70 -5.91 34.73 16.55
CA PRO A 70 -6.50 35.34 15.36
C PRO A 70 -7.43 36.51 15.68
N PHE A 71 -8.23 36.38 16.73
CA PHE A 71 -9.18 37.41 17.13
C PHE A 71 -8.49 38.63 17.73
N ALA A 72 -7.50 38.42 18.64
CA ALA A 72 -6.72 39.50 19.22
C ALA A 72 -5.90 40.26 18.15
N THR A 73 -5.26 39.53 17.26
CA THR A 73 -4.53 40.11 16.12
C THR A 73 -5.44 41.00 15.28
N ALA A 74 -6.64 40.50 14.97
CA ALA A 74 -7.60 41.27 14.18
C ALA A 74 -8.06 42.56 14.90
N TRP A 75 -8.24 42.51 16.22
CA TRP A 75 -8.56 43.71 17.01
C TRP A 75 -7.45 44.75 16.98
N VAL A 76 -6.19 44.35 17.15
CA VAL A 76 -5.05 45.27 17.09
C VAL A 76 -4.95 45.93 15.71
N VAL A 77 -5.03 45.14 14.64
CA VAL A 77 -5.03 45.64 13.27
C VAL A 77 -6.22 46.56 13.00
N SER A 78 -7.41 46.21 13.48
CA SER A 78 -8.63 47.00 13.31
C SER A 78 -8.59 48.33 14.08
N ALA A 79 -7.91 48.36 15.25
CA ALA A 79 -7.78 49.59 16.05
C ALA A 79 -6.71 50.58 15.45
N ALA A 80 -5.68 50.04 14.81
CA ALA A 80 -4.62 50.88 14.20
C ALA A 80 -5.16 51.77 13.05
N THR A 81 -6.13 51.27 12.26
CA THR A 81 -6.69 52.02 11.12
C THR A 81 -7.45 53.29 11.53
N PRO A 82 -8.44 53.29 12.45
CA PRO A 82 -9.07 54.53 12.89
C PRO A 82 -8.15 55.43 13.71
N ALA A 83 -7.15 54.87 14.40
CA ALA A 83 -6.14 55.66 15.10
C ALA A 83 -5.31 56.53 14.13
N MET A 84 -5.05 56.08 12.91
CA MET A 84 -4.39 56.89 11.88
C MET A 84 -5.19 58.16 11.59
N ALA A 85 -6.50 58.09 11.47
CA ALA A 85 -7.36 59.24 11.21
C ALA A 85 -7.26 60.28 12.36
N VAL A 86 -7.21 59.81 13.64
CA VAL A 86 -7.09 60.69 14.80
C VAL A 86 -5.74 61.42 14.84
N TYR A 87 -4.68 60.77 14.38
CA TYR A 87 -3.33 61.35 14.37
C TYR A 87 -2.96 62.02 13.05
N HIS A 88 -3.96 62.31 12.19
CA HIS A 88 -3.79 62.94 10.88
C HIS A 88 -2.78 62.22 9.99
N ALA A 89 -2.59 60.92 10.22
CA ALA A 89 -1.77 60.09 9.34
C ALA A 89 -2.67 59.56 8.19
N PRO A 90 -2.27 59.68 6.93
CA PRO A 90 -3.09 59.18 5.83
C PRO A 90 -3.29 57.67 5.96
N PRO A 91 -4.55 57.22 6.01
CA PRO A 91 -4.83 55.77 6.02
C PRO A 91 -4.42 55.16 4.68
N PRO A 92 -3.93 53.93 4.64
CA PRO A 92 -3.59 53.25 3.40
C PRO A 92 -4.81 53.11 2.50
N ASP A 93 -4.68 53.36 1.20
CA ASP A 93 -5.76 53.23 0.20
C ASP A 93 -6.33 51.83 0.14
N VAL A 94 -5.52 50.84 0.43
CA VAL A 94 -5.96 49.44 0.55
C VAL A 94 -5.62 48.94 1.95
N MET A 95 -6.63 48.44 2.64
CA MET A 95 -6.52 47.91 4.00
C MET A 95 -5.93 46.48 4.03
N TYR A 96 -4.72 46.28 3.47
CA TYR A 96 -4.06 44.98 3.31
C TYR A 96 -4.07 44.15 4.62
N GLY A 97 -3.63 44.75 5.72
CA GLY A 97 -3.58 44.10 7.02
C GLY A 97 -4.98 43.69 7.53
N GLY A 98 -5.96 44.56 7.33
CA GLY A 98 -7.36 44.33 7.68
C GLY A 98 -7.97 43.17 6.87
N LEU A 99 -7.72 43.07 5.57
CA LEU A 99 -8.19 42.00 4.71
C LEU A 99 -7.61 40.64 5.15
N VAL A 100 -6.28 40.59 5.45
CA VAL A 100 -5.62 39.38 5.96
C VAL A 100 -6.16 38.99 7.34
N ALA A 101 -6.39 39.97 8.21
CA ALA A 101 -6.96 39.73 9.54
C ALA A 101 -8.41 39.19 9.43
N LEU A 102 -9.25 39.82 8.61
CA LEU A 102 -10.63 39.38 8.38
C LEU A 102 -10.70 37.98 7.76
N TYR A 103 -9.87 37.70 6.74
CA TYR A 103 -9.71 36.34 6.19
C TYR A 103 -9.38 35.33 7.31
N THR A 104 -8.41 35.68 8.16
CA THR A 104 -7.92 34.77 9.22
C THR A 104 -9.00 34.51 10.27
N VAL A 105 -9.75 35.56 10.67
CA VAL A 105 -10.90 35.43 11.60
C VAL A 105 -12.00 34.58 10.96
N ALA A 106 -12.36 34.84 9.70
CA ALA A 106 -13.36 34.05 8.99
C ALA A 106 -12.98 32.56 8.88
N ALA A 107 -11.68 32.29 8.73
CA ALA A 107 -11.15 30.96 8.56
C ALA A 107 -10.95 30.16 9.86
N ARG A 108 -10.77 30.82 11.02
CA ARG A 108 -10.30 30.17 12.26
C ARG A 108 -11.14 30.45 13.53
N CYS A 109 -11.91 31.57 13.54
CA CYS A 109 -12.61 31.99 14.75
C CYS A 109 -14.04 31.43 14.88
N LEU A 110 -14.62 31.63 16.06
CA LEU A 110 -15.99 31.23 16.38
C LEU A 110 -17.03 32.05 15.58
N PRO A 111 -18.25 31.53 15.38
CA PRO A 111 -19.27 32.19 14.56
C PRO A 111 -19.58 33.64 14.97
N TRP A 112 -19.66 33.90 16.28
CA TRP A 112 -19.97 35.25 16.77
C TRP A 112 -18.80 36.23 16.57
N GLN A 113 -17.55 35.78 16.72
CA GLN A 113 -16.34 36.59 16.48
C GLN A 113 -16.25 37.01 15.00
N ARG A 114 -16.57 36.10 14.10
CA ARG A 114 -16.57 36.37 12.64
C ARG A 114 -17.62 37.40 12.26
N ARG A 115 -18.85 37.23 12.81
CA ARG A 115 -19.95 38.19 12.54
C ARG A 115 -19.64 39.56 13.10
N LEU A 116 -19.09 39.61 14.31
CA LEU A 116 -18.69 40.85 14.96
C LEU A 116 -17.61 41.60 14.14
N MET A 117 -16.55 40.88 13.71
CA MET A 117 -15.49 41.48 12.90
C MET A 117 -16.00 41.95 11.53
N LEU A 118 -16.79 41.14 10.84
CA LEU A 118 -17.36 41.56 9.56
C LEU A 118 -18.22 42.82 9.72
N ALA A 119 -19.13 42.81 10.69
CA ALA A 119 -19.99 43.97 10.96
C ALA A 119 -19.16 45.21 11.32
N GLY A 120 -18.16 45.07 12.20
CA GLY A 120 -17.28 46.15 12.58
C GLY A 120 -16.53 46.78 11.39
N TRP A 121 -15.99 45.94 10.50
CA TRP A 121 -15.31 46.41 9.28
C TRP A 121 -16.27 47.08 8.28
N LEU A 122 -17.48 46.52 8.08
CA LEU A 122 -18.50 47.13 7.20
C LEU A 122 -18.94 48.49 7.72
N ILE A 123 -19.20 48.60 9.04
CA ILE A 123 -19.58 49.88 9.68
C ILE A 123 -18.39 50.83 9.58
N GLY A 124 -17.16 50.40 9.90
CA GLY A 124 -15.97 51.24 9.88
C GLY A 124 -15.70 51.85 8.49
N VAL A 125 -15.76 51.02 7.44
CA VAL A 125 -15.62 51.51 6.04
C VAL A 125 -16.72 52.52 5.70
N SER A 126 -17.98 52.19 6.07
CA SER A 126 -19.08 53.10 5.78
C SER A 126 -18.94 54.46 6.48
N VAL A 127 -18.51 54.47 7.74
CA VAL A 127 -18.26 55.71 8.50
C VAL A 127 -17.10 56.53 7.87
N VAL A 128 -15.98 55.86 7.56
CA VAL A 128 -14.82 56.53 6.94
C VAL A 128 -15.19 57.13 5.60
N MET A 129 -15.92 56.40 4.77
CA MET A 129 -16.33 56.92 3.44
C MET A 129 -17.32 58.07 3.51
N GLN A 130 -18.20 58.12 4.51
CA GLN A 130 -19.12 59.24 4.72
C GLN A 130 -18.43 60.54 5.12
N HIS A 131 -17.27 60.46 5.80
CA HIS A 131 -16.48 61.59 6.24
C HIS A 131 -15.42 62.04 5.23
N LYS A 132 -15.21 61.28 4.16
CA LYS A 132 -14.26 61.64 3.08
C LYS A 132 -14.94 62.59 2.12
N GLU A 133 -14.51 63.88 2.05
CA GLU A 133 -15.16 64.96 1.27
C GLU A 133 -15.27 64.69 -0.25
N HIS A 134 -14.46 63.79 -0.80
CA HIS A 134 -14.45 63.42 -2.21
C HIS A 134 -14.45 61.90 -2.43
N ALA A 135 -15.17 61.15 -1.61
CA ALA A 135 -15.26 59.72 -1.77
C ALA A 135 -15.99 59.35 -3.07
N LEU A 136 -15.29 58.65 -3.95
CA LEU A 136 -15.91 58.14 -5.17
C LEU A 136 -16.76 56.89 -4.90
N PRO A 137 -17.93 56.72 -5.53
CA PRO A 137 -18.74 55.51 -5.39
C PRO A 137 -17.95 54.23 -5.69
N PHE A 138 -16.98 54.31 -6.60
CA PHE A 138 -16.10 53.20 -6.95
C PHE A 138 -15.21 52.77 -5.77
N GLU A 139 -14.63 53.72 -5.02
CA GLU A 139 -13.79 53.42 -3.85
C GLU A 139 -14.60 52.66 -2.79
N TYR A 140 -15.84 53.13 -2.53
CA TYR A 140 -16.71 52.47 -1.58
C TYR A 140 -17.03 51.04 -2.01
N ALA A 141 -17.45 50.85 -3.29
CA ALA A 141 -17.71 49.53 -3.83
C ALA A 141 -16.50 48.62 -3.78
N PHE A 142 -15.30 49.12 -4.09
CA PHE A 142 -14.03 48.40 -4.01
C PHE A 142 -13.73 47.88 -2.60
N HIS A 143 -13.86 48.74 -1.59
CA HIS A 143 -13.63 48.33 -0.19
C HIS A 143 -14.66 47.28 0.29
N LEU A 144 -15.95 47.46 0.00
CA LEU A 144 -16.98 46.49 0.35
C LEU A 144 -16.71 45.15 -0.33
N LEU A 145 -16.43 45.16 -1.62
CA LEU A 145 -16.14 43.93 -2.37
C LEU A 145 -14.90 43.23 -1.81
N SER A 146 -13.83 43.97 -1.51
CA SER A 146 -12.61 43.44 -0.94
C SER A 146 -12.83 42.77 0.42
N LEU A 147 -13.64 43.38 1.30
CA LEU A 147 -14.03 42.80 2.60
C LEU A 147 -14.87 41.53 2.42
N LEU A 148 -15.86 41.56 1.53
CA LEU A 148 -16.68 40.38 1.24
C LEU A 148 -15.86 39.24 0.64
N CYS A 149 -14.93 39.55 -0.27
CA CYS A 149 -14.01 38.55 -0.83
C CYS A 149 -13.10 37.96 0.24
N ALA A 150 -12.48 38.80 1.12
CA ALA A 150 -11.61 38.31 2.19
C ALA A 150 -12.40 37.39 3.17
N TYR A 151 -13.59 37.78 3.56
CA TYR A 151 -14.47 36.96 4.39
C TYR A 151 -14.92 35.67 3.69
N GLY A 152 -15.30 35.77 2.42
CA GLY A 152 -15.71 34.64 1.59
C GLY A 152 -14.61 33.59 1.44
N PHE A 153 -13.40 34.03 1.05
CA PHE A 153 -12.23 33.14 0.96
C PHE A 153 -11.85 32.52 2.31
N GLY A 154 -11.92 33.28 3.39
CA GLY A 154 -11.70 32.75 4.73
C GLY A 154 -12.73 31.70 5.13
N SER A 155 -13.99 31.95 4.81
CA SER A 155 -15.09 31.01 5.04
C SER A 155 -14.94 29.73 4.20
N LEU A 156 -14.59 29.88 2.93
CA LEU A 156 -14.31 28.77 2.01
C LEU A 156 -13.14 27.89 2.53
N ALA A 157 -12.03 28.54 2.92
CA ALA A 157 -10.88 27.84 3.50
C ALA A 157 -11.23 27.04 4.77
N ARG A 158 -12.16 27.54 5.57
CA ARG A 158 -12.68 26.82 6.74
C ARG A 158 -13.50 25.60 6.33
N VAL A 159 -14.43 25.76 5.40
CA VAL A 159 -15.28 24.65 4.90
C VAL A 159 -14.41 23.56 4.27
N GLN A 160 -13.44 23.94 3.45
CA GLN A 160 -12.51 22.99 2.86
C GLN A 160 -11.71 22.21 3.91
N ARG A 161 -11.18 22.89 4.95
CA ARG A 161 -10.48 22.19 6.04
C ARG A 161 -11.39 21.23 6.81
N ALA A 162 -12.61 21.64 7.10
CA ALA A 162 -13.58 20.76 7.77
C ALA A 162 -13.93 19.55 6.90
N TYR A 163 -14.09 19.75 5.60
CA TYR A 163 -14.39 18.70 4.66
C TYR A 163 -13.22 17.69 4.52
N THR A 164 -11.98 18.19 4.37
CA THR A 164 -10.81 17.30 4.30
C THR A 164 -10.61 16.51 5.59
N ALA A 165 -10.78 17.15 6.76
CA ALA A 165 -10.71 16.45 8.04
C ALA A 165 -11.78 15.35 8.17
N ALA A 166 -13.02 15.63 7.72
CA ALA A 166 -14.09 14.64 7.73
C ALA A 166 -13.81 13.46 6.78
N LEU A 167 -13.21 13.72 5.60
CA LEU A 167 -12.81 12.65 4.67
C LEU A 167 -11.70 11.77 5.26
N GLU A 168 -10.68 12.38 5.87
CA GLU A 168 -9.60 11.64 6.55
C GLU A 168 -10.13 10.77 7.69
N ASP A 169 -11.06 11.30 8.49
CA ASP A 169 -11.68 10.53 9.59
C ASP A 169 -12.50 9.35 9.03
N ARG A 170 -13.25 9.60 7.95
CA ARG A 170 -14.02 8.54 7.27
C ARG A 170 -13.08 7.46 6.69
N ALA A 171 -11.98 7.85 6.07
CA ALA A 171 -11.00 6.91 5.54
C ALA A 171 -10.42 6.02 6.66
N ARG A 172 -10.02 6.63 7.79
CA ARG A 172 -9.50 5.90 8.96
C ARG A 172 -10.54 4.93 9.57
N ARG A 173 -11.82 5.30 9.56
CA ARG A 173 -12.90 4.39 10.03
C ARG A 173 -13.04 3.19 9.11
N LEU A 174 -13.10 3.42 7.78
CA LEU A 174 -13.21 2.34 6.80
C LEU A 174 -12.02 1.38 6.85
N GLU A 175 -10.79 1.88 7.07
CA GLU A 175 -9.61 1.04 7.25
C GLU A 175 -9.72 0.14 8.49
N ARG A 176 -10.21 0.69 9.62
CA ARG A 176 -10.43 -0.09 10.85
C ARG A 176 -11.53 -1.14 10.68
N GLU A 177 -12.63 -0.80 10.01
CA GLU A 177 -13.72 -1.73 9.69
C GLU A 177 -13.21 -2.88 8.83
N ARG A 178 -12.47 -2.57 7.75
CA ARG A 178 -11.87 -3.60 6.88
C ARG A 178 -10.92 -4.52 7.64
N ALA A 179 -10.06 -3.96 8.48
CA ALA A 179 -9.15 -4.76 9.30
C ALA A 179 -9.91 -5.67 10.28
N ALA A 180 -10.97 -5.17 10.90
CA ALA A 180 -11.82 -5.96 11.79
C ALA A 180 -12.58 -7.07 11.03
N ASP A 181 -13.10 -6.77 9.84
CA ASP A 181 -13.82 -7.76 9.01
C ASP A 181 -12.87 -8.85 8.51
N THR A 182 -11.66 -8.49 8.07
CA THR A 182 -10.63 -9.47 7.71
C THR A 182 -10.25 -10.37 8.89
N ALA A 183 -10.06 -9.79 10.07
CA ALA A 183 -9.76 -10.58 11.28
C ALA A 183 -10.91 -11.52 11.65
N ARG A 184 -12.18 -11.08 11.53
CA ARG A 184 -13.36 -11.91 11.76
C ARG A 184 -13.46 -13.05 10.75
N ALA A 185 -13.29 -12.75 9.46
CA ALA A 185 -13.30 -13.76 8.40
C ALA A 185 -12.23 -14.83 8.63
N THR A 186 -11.01 -14.41 8.99
CA THR A 186 -9.91 -15.33 9.30
C THR A 186 -10.22 -16.19 10.54
N ALA A 187 -10.82 -15.62 11.58
CA ALA A 187 -11.21 -16.36 12.79
C ALA A 187 -12.34 -17.37 12.49
N GLN A 188 -13.32 -16.98 11.69
CA GLN A 188 -14.42 -17.87 11.26
C GLN A 188 -13.89 -19.04 10.41
N GLU A 189 -12.97 -18.76 9.48
CA GLU A 189 -12.37 -19.79 8.66
C GLU A 189 -11.55 -20.79 9.50
N ARG A 190 -10.74 -20.31 10.45
CA ARG A 190 -10.03 -21.17 11.39
C ARG A 190 -10.97 -22.04 12.23
N ALA A 191 -12.09 -21.48 12.70
CA ALA A 191 -13.08 -22.23 13.45
C ALA A 191 -13.81 -23.27 12.59
N ARG A 192 -14.03 -22.99 11.30
CA ARG A 192 -14.58 -23.94 10.34
C ARG A 192 -13.62 -25.11 10.13
N ILE A 193 -12.35 -24.81 9.82
CA ILE A 193 -11.31 -25.81 9.60
C ILE A 193 -11.14 -26.70 10.83
N ALA A 194 -11.14 -26.12 12.04
CA ALA A 194 -11.03 -26.89 13.29
C ALA A 194 -12.21 -27.87 13.47
N ARG A 195 -13.42 -27.47 13.09
CA ARG A 195 -14.59 -28.36 13.11
C ARG A 195 -14.45 -29.48 12.08
N ASP A 196 -14.10 -29.16 10.83
CA ASP A 196 -13.93 -30.16 9.76
C ASP A 196 -12.86 -31.20 10.15
N MET A 197 -11.75 -30.77 10.78
CA MET A 197 -10.71 -31.65 11.33
C MET A 197 -11.24 -32.52 12.47
N HIS A 198 -12.02 -31.92 13.39
CA HIS A 198 -12.60 -32.66 14.50
C HIS A 198 -13.57 -33.78 14.02
N ASP A 199 -14.39 -33.47 13.03
CA ASP A 199 -15.36 -34.42 12.46
C ASP A 199 -14.65 -35.59 11.78
N ILE A 200 -13.58 -35.34 11.01
CA ILE A 200 -12.77 -36.40 10.41
C ILE A 200 -12.13 -37.29 11.48
N LEU A 201 -11.53 -36.67 12.50
CA LEU A 201 -10.88 -37.41 13.58
C LEU A 201 -11.88 -38.20 14.40
N ALA A 202 -13.03 -37.61 14.77
CA ALA A 202 -14.05 -38.25 15.55
C ALA A 202 -14.62 -39.49 14.82
N HIS A 203 -14.85 -39.35 13.51
CA HIS A 203 -15.35 -40.46 12.70
C HIS A 203 -14.33 -41.60 12.59
N ALA A 204 -13.06 -41.28 12.28
CA ALA A 204 -12.01 -42.29 12.17
C ALA A 204 -11.72 -42.98 13.49
N VAL A 205 -11.67 -42.26 14.62
CA VAL A 205 -11.46 -42.81 15.95
C VAL A 205 -12.63 -43.71 16.34
N SER A 206 -13.88 -43.29 16.11
CA SER A 206 -15.07 -44.08 16.40
C SER A 206 -15.03 -45.42 15.63
N LEU A 207 -14.67 -45.39 14.35
CA LEU A 207 -14.56 -46.61 13.53
C LEU A 207 -13.46 -47.53 14.05
N MET A 208 -12.27 -46.97 14.41
CA MET A 208 -11.17 -47.74 14.98
C MET A 208 -11.53 -48.37 16.33
N VAL A 209 -12.27 -47.69 17.20
CA VAL A 209 -12.73 -48.20 18.50
C VAL A 209 -13.69 -49.37 18.31
N VAL A 210 -14.69 -49.25 17.42
CA VAL A 210 -15.64 -50.31 17.13
C VAL A 210 -14.92 -51.57 16.60
N GLN A 211 -13.96 -51.41 15.70
CA GLN A 211 -13.19 -52.55 15.17
C GLN A 211 -12.26 -53.16 16.23
N ALA A 212 -11.66 -52.31 17.11
CA ALA A 212 -10.82 -52.79 18.21
C ALA A 212 -11.62 -53.57 19.27
N GLU A 213 -12.85 -53.19 19.53
CA GLU A 213 -13.74 -53.92 20.44
C GLU A 213 -14.26 -55.26 19.84
N ALA A 214 -14.43 -55.29 18.52
CA ALA A 214 -14.86 -56.51 17.82
C ALA A 214 -13.72 -57.56 17.70
N GLY A 215 -12.48 -57.14 17.55
CA GLY A 215 -11.32 -58.01 17.33
C GLY A 215 -11.13 -59.10 18.39
N PRO A 216 -11.05 -58.76 19.69
CA PRO A 216 -10.84 -59.76 20.76
C PRO A 216 -11.92 -60.84 20.86
N VAL A 217 -13.14 -60.52 20.45
CA VAL A 217 -14.28 -61.44 20.50
C VAL A 217 -14.12 -62.59 19.48
N VAL A 218 -13.52 -62.30 18.33
CA VAL A 218 -13.42 -63.25 17.21
C VAL A 218 -12.04 -63.88 17.04
N VAL A 219 -10.99 -63.39 17.75
CA VAL A 219 -9.59 -63.89 17.62
C VAL A 219 -9.46 -65.41 17.78
N ARG A 220 -10.23 -66.02 18.67
CA ARG A 220 -10.15 -67.48 18.92
C ARG A 220 -11.10 -68.31 18.05
N SER A 221 -12.20 -67.75 17.54
CA SER A 221 -13.24 -68.45 16.75
C SER A 221 -13.05 -68.24 15.25
N ASP A 222 -12.53 -67.13 14.82
CA ASP A 222 -12.32 -66.71 13.40
C ASP A 222 -11.10 -65.81 13.27
N PRO A 223 -9.86 -66.36 13.16
CA PRO A 223 -8.63 -65.60 13.06
C PRO A 223 -8.59 -64.68 11.84
N GLU A 224 -9.19 -65.08 10.70
CA GLU A 224 -9.21 -64.27 9.47
C GLU A 224 -10.02 -62.99 9.66
N ARG A 225 -11.15 -63.08 10.40
CA ARG A 225 -11.96 -61.89 10.76
C ARG A 225 -11.24 -60.96 11.73
N ALA A 226 -10.43 -61.47 12.62
CA ALA A 226 -9.63 -60.67 13.52
C ALA A 226 -8.53 -59.90 12.76
N GLU A 227 -7.88 -60.54 11.79
CA GLU A 227 -6.88 -59.91 10.91
C GLU A 227 -7.52 -58.80 10.05
N ALA A 228 -8.69 -59.07 9.46
CA ALA A 228 -9.46 -58.05 8.72
C ALA A 228 -9.85 -56.85 9.58
N ALA A 229 -10.15 -57.02 10.89
CA ALA A 229 -10.47 -55.93 11.79
C ALA A 229 -9.21 -55.05 12.07
N PHE A 230 -8.04 -55.64 12.24
CA PHE A 230 -6.78 -54.89 12.39
C PHE A 230 -6.42 -54.16 11.11
N ASP A 231 -6.61 -54.74 9.94
CA ASP A 231 -6.38 -54.10 8.66
C ASP A 231 -7.36 -52.91 8.45
N ALA A 232 -8.58 -53.03 8.88
CA ALA A 232 -9.57 -51.96 8.84
C ALA A 232 -9.17 -50.79 9.75
N ILE A 233 -8.64 -51.06 10.97
CA ILE A 233 -8.12 -50.03 11.88
C ILE A 233 -6.94 -49.30 11.21
N ALA A 234 -5.97 -50.04 10.67
CA ALA A 234 -4.81 -49.47 10.01
C ALA A 234 -5.20 -48.64 8.75
N GLY A 235 -6.20 -49.12 8.00
CA GLY A 235 -6.79 -48.41 6.85
C GLY A 235 -7.42 -47.08 7.27
N ALA A 236 -8.33 -47.12 8.23
CA ALA A 236 -9.01 -45.92 8.74
C ALA A 236 -8.04 -44.85 9.26
N GLY A 237 -6.98 -45.30 9.97
CA GLY A 237 -5.91 -44.38 10.43
C GLY A 237 -5.13 -43.75 9.30
N ARG A 238 -4.76 -44.50 8.27
CA ARG A 238 -4.05 -43.97 7.08
C ARG A 238 -4.92 -42.98 6.29
N ASP A 239 -6.19 -43.27 6.12
CA ASP A 239 -7.12 -42.42 5.40
C ASP A 239 -7.36 -41.09 6.13
N ALA A 240 -7.58 -41.13 7.46
CA ALA A 240 -7.72 -39.93 8.27
C ALA A 240 -6.47 -39.04 8.21
N MET A 241 -5.27 -39.65 8.35
CA MET A 241 -4.01 -38.92 8.22
C MET A 241 -3.80 -38.32 6.81
N GLY A 242 -4.27 -39.03 5.78
CA GLY A 242 -4.25 -38.54 4.40
C GLY A 242 -5.17 -37.33 4.19
N GLN A 243 -6.37 -37.35 4.78
CA GLN A 243 -7.34 -36.26 4.72
C GLN A 243 -6.81 -35.03 5.49
N LEU A 244 -6.30 -35.22 6.69
CA LEU A 244 -5.70 -34.13 7.49
C LEU A 244 -4.52 -33.46 6.77
N ARG A 245 -3.63 -34.25 6.14
CA ARG A 245 -2.51 -33.68 5.35
C ARG A 245 -2.99 -32.86 4.17
N ARG A 246 -4.08 -33.24 3.50
CA ARG A 246 -4.66 -32.45 2.41
C ARG A 246 -5.18 -31.11 2.89
N ILE A 247 -5.94 -31.08 4.00
CA ILE A 247 -6.48 -29.86 4.58
C ILE A 247 -5.35 -28.92 5.04
N LEU A 248 -4.34 -29.45 5.75
CA LEU A 248 -3.18 -28.68 6.21
C LEU A 248 -2.25 -28.26 5.07
N GLY A 249 -2.20 -29.03 3.98
CA GLY A 249 -1.38 -28.70 2.79
C GLY A 249 -1.88 -27.45 2.09
N VAL A 250 -3.17 -27.33 1.87
CA VAL A 250 -3.82 -26.14 1.29
C VAL A 250 -3.55 -24.89 2.13
N LEU A 251 -3.67 -25.00 3.47
CA LEU A 251 -3.37 -23.87 4.38
C LEU A 251 -1.90 -23.46 4.40
N LYS A 252 -0.99 -24.42 4.20
CA LYS A 252 0.45 -24.14 4.20
C LYS A 252 0.91 -23.49 2.89
N ASP A 253 0.24 -23.78 1.79
CA ASP A 253 0.51 -23.10 0.51
C ASP A 253 -0.03 -21.67 0.51
N GLU A 254 -1.23 -21.42 1.05
CA GLU A 254 -1.77 -20.05 1.24
C GLU A 254 -0.93 -19.18 2.21
N GLN A 255 -0.35 -19.78 3.26
CA GLN A 255 0.55 -19.06 4.19
C GLN A 255 1.94 -18.83 3.62
N ARG A 256 2.39 -19.61 2.63
CA ARG A 256 3.67 -19.39 1.95
C ARG A 256 3.61 -18.24 0.95
N ASP A 257 2.47 -17.99 0.32
CA ASP A 257 2.26 -16.83 -0.56
C ASP A 257 2.17 -15.50 0.23
N GLY A 258 1.81 -15.54 1.52
CA GLY A 258 1.67 -14.34 2.37
C GLY A 258 2.87 -13.98 3.24
N SER A 259 3.83 -14.87 3.43
CA SER A 259 4.97 -14.66 4.34
C SER A 259 6.33 -14.87 3.65
N SER A 260 6.55 -14.20 2.51
CA SER A 260 7.87 -14.11 1.86
C SER A 260 8.82 -13.23 2.67
N GLY A 261 9.12 -13.63 3.91
CA GLY A 261 10.20 -13.09 4.72
C GLY A 261 11.52 -13.72 4.29
N HIS A 262 12.28 -13.07 3.42
CA HIS A 262 13.76 -13.03 3.28
C HIS A 262 14.60 -14.30 3.51
N ARG A 263 14.15 -15.49 3.04
CA ARG A 263 15.12 -16.52 2.64
C ARG A 263 15.12 -16.58 1.11
N PRO A 264 16.28 -16.39 0.44
CA PRO A 264 16.34 -16.54 -1.01
C PRO A 264 15.80 -17.91 -1.37
N GLN A 265 14.79 -17.94 -2.23
CA GLN A 265 14.21 -19.21 -2.70
C GLN A 265 15.29 -19.96 -3.48
N PRO A 266 15.40 -21.29 -3.31
CA PRO A 266 16.44 -22.05 -4.01
C PRO A 266 16.21 -22.03 -5.52
N GLY A 267 17.23 -21.63 -6.26
CA GLY A 267 17.28 -21.59 -7.72
C GLY A 267 18.09 -22.74 -8.31
N VAL A 268 18.50 -22.58 -9.57
CA VAL A 268 19.29 -23.58 -10.34
C VAL A 268 20.59 -23.96 -9.61
N ALA A 269 21.26 -23.01 -8.97
CA ALA A 269 22.48 -23.24 -8.21
C ALA A 269 22.30 -24.23 -7.03
N ALA A 270 21.09 -24.41 -6.53
CA ALA A 270 20.79 -25.34 -5.44
C ALA A 270 20.48 -26.78 -5.91
N LEU A 271 20.36 -27.03 -7.24
CA LEU A 271 20.06 -28.36 -7.78
C LEU A 271 21.04 -29.43 -7.36
N PRO A 272 22.38 -29.24 -7.40
CA PRO A 272 23.33 -30.28 -6.97
C PRO A 272 23.12 -30.74 -5.52
N GLY A 273 22.67 -29.84 -4.66
CA GLY A 273 22.30 -30.16 -3.26
C GLY A 273 21.04 -31.04 -3.18
N LEU A 274 20.01 -30.67 -3.94
CA LEU A 274 18.77 -31.45 -4.04
C LEU A 274 19.02 -32.87 -4.53
N LEU A 275 19.83 -33.03 -5.59
CA LEU A 275 20.09 -34.35 -6.20
C LEU A 275 20.86 -35.27 -5.24
N ARG A 276 21.84 -34.73 -4.54
CA ARG A 276 22.55 -35.49 -3.46
C ARG A 276 21.61 -35.94 -2.36
N GLN A 277 20.76 -35.03 -1.87
CA GLN A 277 19.79 -35.35 -0.84
C GLN A 277 18.83 -36.47 -1.25
N VAL A 278 18.34 -36.43 -2.49
CA VAL A 278 17.47 -37.48 -3.04
C VAL A 278 18.23 -38.81 -3.10
N THR A 279 19.46 -38.82 -3.62
CA THR A 279 20.28 -40.02 -3.71
C THR A 279 20.55 -40.64 -2.34
N GLU A 280 20.94 -39.83 -1.36
CA GLU A 280 21.23 -40.28 0.02
C GLU A 280 20.00 -40.82 0.76
N SER A 281 18.82 -40.20 0.53
CA SER A 281 17.60 -40.56 1.25
C SER A 281 16.82 -41.71 0.65
N THR A 282 16.97 -41.97 -0.67
CA THR A 282 16.13 -42.94 -1.40
C THR A 282 16.91 -44.05 -2.08
N GLY A 283 18.21 -43.91 -2.24
CA GLY A 283 19.06 -44.82 -3.02
C GLY A 283 18.96 -44.65 -4.54
N LEU A 284 18.11 -43.72 -5.05
CA LEU A 284 18.00 -43.41 -6.44
C LEU A 284 19.27 -42.65 -6.90
N ARG A 285 20.00 -43.18 -7.89
CA ARG A 285 21.17 -42.48 -8.46
C ARG A 285 20.68 -41.38 -9.39
N VAL A 286 21.03 -40.13 -9.09
CA VAL A 286 20.62 -38.98 -9.91
C VAL A 286 21.85 -38.30 -10.48
N GLU A 287 21.90 -38.16 -11.80
CA GLU A 287 22.97 -37.48 -12.54
C GLU A 287 22.50 -36.12 -13.03
N LEU A 288 23.33 -35.06 -12.86
CA LEU A 288 23.11 -33.75 -13.44
C LEU A 288 24.00 -33.56 -14.65
N ARG A 289 23.41 -33.27 -15.79
CA ARG A 289 24.12 -32.93 -17.02
C ARG A 289 23.77 -31.49 -17.40
N THR A 290 24.78 -30.72 -17.79
CA THR A 290 24.59 -29.35 -18.27
C THR A 290 25.31 -29.19 -19.59
N SER A 291 24.59 -28.69 -20.60
CA SER A 291 25.11 -28.38 -21.93
C SER A 291 24.83 -26.92 -22.28
N GLY A 292 25.68 -26.36 -23.16
CA GLY A 292 25.61 -24.95 -23.52
C GLY A 292 26.24 -24.01 -22.48
N VAL A 293 26.04 -22.71 -22.66
CA VAL A 293 26.58 -21.67 -21.78
C VAL A 293 25.45 -21.17 -20.85
N PRO A 294 25.54 -21.38 -19.54
CA PRO A 294 24.54 -20.89 -18.58
C PRO A 294 24.38 -19.37 -18.70
N ARG A 295 23.13 -18.92 -18.68
CA ARG A 295 22.75 -17.51 -18.70
C ARG A 295 21.94 -17.17 -17.44
N PRO A 296 21.97 -15.91 -16.99
CA PRO A 296 21.10 -15.47 -15.87
C PRO A 296 19.63 -15.69 -16.21
N LEU A 297 18.88 -16.27 -15.28
CA LEU A 297 17.45 -16.44 -15.38
C LEU A 297 16.76 -15.40 -14.47
N PRO A 298 15.54 -14.96 -14.82
CA PRO A 298 14.69 -14.23 -13.88
C PRO A 298 14.50 -15.04 -12.58
N PRO A 299 14.39 -14.38 -11.42
CA PRO A 299 14.25 -15.07 -10.12
C PRO A 299 13.10 -16.09 -10.09
N ASP A 300 11.96 -15.75 -10.67
CA ASP A 300 10.80 -16.64 -10.74
C ASP A 300 11.07 -17.89 -11.59
N THR A 301 11.83 -17.74 -12.68
CA THR A 301 12.23 -18.84 -13.57
C THR A 301 13.24 -19.76 -12.88
N GLU A 302 14.19 -19.23 -12.11
CA GLU A 302 15.11 -20.04 -11.30
C GLU A 302 14.38 -20.92 -10.29
N VAL A 303 13.41 -20.34 -9.59
CA VAL A 303 12.56 -21.06 -8.63
C VAL A 303 11.71 -22.13 -9.34
N ALA A 304 11.15 -21.79 -10.51
CA ALA A 304 10.35 -22.73 -11.30
C ALA A 304 11.18 -23.95 -11.69
N VAL A 305 12.41 -23.77 -12.19
CA VAL A 305 13.34 -24.87 -12.53
C VAL A 305 13.59 -25.78 -11.33
N TYR A 306 13.92 -25.21 -10.17
CA TYR A 306 14.15 -25.98 -8.94
C TYR A 306 12.93 -26.80 -8.55
N ARG A 307 11.73 -26.21 -8.57
CA ARG A 307 10.47 -26.87 -8.22
C ARG A 307 10.07 -27.98 -9.21
N VAL A 308 10.30 -27.76 -10.50
CA VAL A 308 10.05 -28.78 -11.54
C VAL A 308 10.93 -30.00 -11.29
N VAL A 309 12.23 -29.82 -11.06
CA VAL A 309 13.16 -30.93 -10.75
C VAL A 309 12.73 -31.65 -9.47
N GLN A 310 12.42 -30.92 -8.42
CA GLN A 310 11.95 -31.48 -7.14
C GLN A 310 10.70 -32.34 -7.30
N GLU A 311 9.70 -31.87 -8.05
CA GLU A 311 8.45 -32.58 -8.29
C GLU A 311 8.68 -33.81 -9.17
N ALA A 312 9.47 -33.66 -10.26
CA ALA A 312 9.79 -34.77 -11.14
C ALA A 312 10.50 -35.91 -10.40
N LEU A 313 11.52 -35.60 -9.60
CA LEU A 313 12.24 -36.59 -8.79
C LEU A 313 11.35 -37.24 -7.71
N THR A 314 10.45 -36.46 -7.10
CA THR A 314 9.46 -36.97 -6.16
C THR A 314 8.54 -38.00 -6.83
N ASN A 315 8.12 -37.72 -8.06
CA ASN A 315 7.28 -38.62 -8.82
C ASN A 315 8.05 -39.89 -9.23
N THR A 316 9.32 -39.77 -9.60
CA THR A 316 10.19 -40.91 -9.90
C THR A 316 10.31 -41.83 -8.69
N VAL A 317 10.61 -41.28 -7.49
CA VAL A 317 10.74 -42.06 -6.26
C VAL A 317 9.44 -42.77 -5.88
N LYS A 318 8.29 -42.08 -6.01
CA LYS A 318 6.98 -42.62 -5.60
C LYS A 318 6.40 -43.63 -6.56
N HIS A 319 6.65 -43.46 -7.87
CA HIS A 319 5.85 -44.14 -8.89
C HIS A 319 6.64 -44.97 -9.89
N ALA A 320 7.90 -44.60 -10.19
CA ALA A 320 8.63 -45.19 -11.29
C ALA A 320 9.32 -46.54 -10.98
N ARG A 321 9.66 -46.81 -9.70
CA ARG A 321 10.56 -47.91 -9.31
C ARG A 321 11.87 -47.90 -10.09
N ALA A 322 12.37 -46.70 -10.38
CA ALA A 322 13.58 -46.45 -11.12
C ALA A 322 14.83 -46.67 -10.23
N SER A 323 15.93 -47.03 -10.86
CA SER A 323 17.25 -47.13 -10.24
C SER A 323 18.13 -45.95 -10.56
N THR A 324 17.87 -45.28 -11.68
CA THR A 324 18.61 -44.09 -12.12
C THR A 324 17.66 -43.03 -12.66
N ALA A 325 18.03 -41.76 -12.46
CA ALA A 325 17.39 -40.61 -13.10
C ALA A 325 18.45 -39.64 -13.60
N THR A 326 18.16 -38.95 -14.69
CA THR A 326 19.04 -37.95 -15.30
C THR A 326 18.31 -36.63 -15.36
N VAL A 327 18.92 -35.57 -14.86
CA VAL A 327 18.46 -34.19 -14.98
C VAL A 327 19.38 -33.47 -15.94
N GLU A 328 18.86 -33.01 -17.06
CA GLU A 328 19.60 -32.32 -18.11
C GLU A 328 19.15 -30.87 -18.22
N LEU A 329 20.12 -29.95 -18.19
CA LEU A 329 19.93 -28.51 -18.41
C LEU A 329 20.63 -28.16 -19.72
N ASP A 330 19.87 -27.90 -20.78
CA ASP A 330 20.41 -27.54 -22.08
C ASP A 330 20.12 -26.07 -22.40
N TRP A 331 21.17 -25.27 -22.47
CA TRP A 331 21.14 -23.84 -22.75
C TRP A 331 21.28 -23.60 -24.26
N THR A 332 20.15 -23.55 -24.95
CA THR A 332 20.10 -23.36 -26.40
C THR A 332 19.60 -21.97 -26.77
N GLY A 333 20.50 -21.09 -27.21
CA GLY A 333 20.11 -19.75 -27.68
C GLY A 333 19.34 -18.94 -26.64
N ASP A 334 18.04 -18.73 -26.86
CA ASP A 334 17.16 -17.93 -26.02
C ASP A 334 16.25 -18.79 -25.11
N GLU A 335 16.53 -20.09 -25.01
CA GLU A 335 15.75 -21.02 -24.19
C GLU A 335 16.62 -21.88 -23.28
N LEU A 336 16.11 -22.21 -22.11
CA LEU A 336 16.56 -23.29 -21.23
C LEU A 336 15.64 -24.49 -21.45
N VAL A 337 16.18 -25.61 -21.90
CA VAL A 337 15.45 -26.88 -21.97
C VAL A 337 15.87 -27.73 -20.77
N LEU A 338 14.96 -27.90 -19.83
CA LEU A 338 15.12 -28.81 -18.69
C LEU A 338 14.49 -30.15 -19.04
N THR A 339 15.28 -31.21 -18.98
CA THR A 339 14.79 -32.59 -19.18
C THR A 339 15.07 -33.41 -17.93
N VAL A 340 14.06 -34.13 -17.43
CA VAL A 340 14.22 -35.12 -16.35
C VAL A 340 13.72 -36.45 -16.90
N THR A 341 14.58 -37.47 -16.86
CA THR A 341 14.28 -38.81 -17.39
C THR A 341 14.66 -39.86 -16.36
N ASP A 342 13.83 -40.88 -16.17
CA ASP A 342 14.11 -42.05 -15.32
C ASP A 342 14.10 -43.37 -16.14
N ASP A 343 14.73 -44.41 -15.58
CA ASP A 343 14.80 -45.73 -16.13
C ASP A 343 13.68 -46.70 -15.64
N GLY A 344 12.61 -46.14 -15.08
CA GLY A 344 11.54 -46.90 -14.43
C GLY A 344 10.50 -47.48 -15.38
N ARG A 345 9.33 -47.87 -14.83
CA ARG A 345 8.30 -48.54 -15.60
C ARG A 345 7.49 -47.67 -16.54
N GLY A 346 7.73 -46.34 -16.51
CA GLY A 346 6.92 -45.38 -17.26
C GLY A 346 5.47 -45.27 -16.77
N PRO A 347 4.63 -44.43 -17.40
CA PRO A 347 3.25 -44.22 -16.99
C PRO A 347 2.38 -45.45 -17.29
N ALA A 348 1.66 -45.94 -16.28
CA ALA A 348 0.64 -47.00 -16.44
C ALA A 348 -0.74 -46.37 -16.68
N GLY A 349 -1.03 -45.89 -17.91
CA GLY A 349 -2.31 -45.28 -18.30
C GLY A 349 -2.25 -43.82 -18.67
N GLU A 350 -3.38 -43.13 -18.82
CA GLU A 350 -3.45 -41.69 -19.10
C GLU A 350 -2.73 -40.86 -18.05
N VAL A 351 -1.84 -40.00 -18.52
CA VAL A 351 -0.94 -39.17 -17.71
C VAL A 351 -1.72 -37.95 -17.13
N GLY A 352 -2.50 -38.20 -16.06
CA GLY A 352 -3.34 -37.19 -15.43
C GLY A 352 -3.28 -37.26 -13.90
N GLY A 353 -2.30 -36.61 -13.30
CA GLY A 353 -2.23 -36.43 -11.83
C GLY A 353 -2.00 -34.93 -11.48
N HIS A 354 -2.44 -34.52 -10.26
CA HIS A 354 -2.31 -33.13 -9.79
C HIS A 354 -0.86 -32.58 -9.89
N GLY A 355 0.17 -33.40 -9.72
CA GLY A 355 1.57 -33.00 -9.85
C GLY A 355 1.94 -32.56 -11.26
N LEU A 356 1.40 -33.22 -12.30
CA LEU A 356 1.67 -32.90 -13.71
C LEU A 356 0.93 -31.64 -14.17
N ILE A 357 -0.23 -31.36 -13.64
CA ILE A 357 -0.95 -30.09 -13.86
C ILE A 357 -0.13 -28.95 -13.28
N GLY A 358 0.36 -29.06 -12.05
CA GLY A 358 1.19 -28.04 -11.42
C GLY A 358 2.54 -27.80 -12.13
N LEU A 359 3.11 -28.80 -12.84
CA LEU A 359 4.30 -28.60 -13.67
C LEU A 359 3.99 -27.73 -14.88
N ARG A 360 2.87 -27.96 -15.58
CA ARG A 360 2.43 -27.17 -16.74
C ARG A 360 2.10 -25.73 -16.37
N GLU A 361 1.38 -25.54 -15.25
CA GLU A 361 1.03 -24.21 -14.76
C GLU A 361 2.27 -23.37 -14.40
N ARG A 362 3.27 -23.99 -13.73
CA ARG A 362 4.52 -23.31 -13.38
C ARG A 362 5.36 -22.94 -14.60
N ALA A 363 5.45 -23.83 -15.61
CA ALA A 363 6.13 -23.53 -16.85
C ALA A 363 5.44 -22.37 -17.60
N ALA A 364 4.12 -22.40 -17.68
CA ALA A 364 3.31 -21.37 -18.33
C ALA A 364 3.42 -20.01 -17.63
N ALA A 365 3.47 -19.98 -16.29
CA ALA A 365 3.68 -18.76 -15.51
C ALA A 365 5.02 -18.05 -15.84
N CYS A 366 6.05 -18.82 -16.26
CA CYS A 366 7.34 -18.29 -16.72
C CYS A 366 7.39 -18.10 -18.25
N GLY A 367 6.26 -18.15 -18.95
CA GLY A 367 6.20 -18.00 -20.42
C GLY A 367 6.72 -19.20 -21.21
N GLY A 368 6.87 -20.36 -20.53
CA GLY A 368 7.38 -21.59 -21.10
C GLY A 368 6.31 -22.67 -21.33
N THR A 369 6.75 -23.87 -21.68
CA THR A 369 5.91 -25.05 -21.91
C THR A 369 6.46 -26.25 -21.16
N ALA A 370 5.56 -27.18 -20.75
CA ALA A 370 5.95 -28.46 -20.16
C ALA A 370 5.26 -29.63 -20.86
N GLU A 371 6.04 -30.62 -21.24
CA GLU A 371 5.60 -31.86 -21.85
C GLU A 371 6.00 -33.04 -20.98
N THR A 372 5.14 -34.03 -20.88
CA THR A 372 5.39 -35.25 -20.09
C THR A 372 5.02 -36.45 -20.91
N GLY A 373 5.84 -37.49 -20.88
CA GLY A 373 5.61 -38.69 -21.69
C GLY A 373 6.53 -39.84 -21.33
N ARG A 374 6.55 -40.86 -22.18
CA ARG A 374 7.42 -42.02 -22.02
C ARG A 374 8.86 -41.64 -22.44
N GLY A 375 9.84 -42.05 -21.69
CA GLY A 375 11.25 -41.88 -22.00
C GLY A 375 11.71 -42.79 -23.17
N PRO A 376 12.85 -42.49 -23.82
CA PRO A 376 13.34 -43.28 -24.94
C PRO A 376 13.64 -44.74 -24.54
N ASP A 377 14.08 -44.98 -23.32
CA ASP A 377 14.43 -46.33 -22.79
C ASP A 377 13.33 -46.98 -21.96
N GLY A 378 12.10 -46.46 -22.05
CA GLY A 378 10.92 -47.05 -21.43
C GLY A 378 10.44 -46.34 -20.16
N GLY A 379 11.21 -45.53 -19.45
CA GLY A 379 10.87 -44.79 -18.26
C GLY A 379 9.94 -43.59 -18.49
N PHE A 380 9.89 -42.68 -17.55
CA PHE A 380 9.12 -41.42 -17.64
C PHE A 380 10.04 -40.23 -17.98
N ARG A 381 9.56 -39.34 -18.80
CA ARG A 381 10.28 -38.14 -19.23
C ARG A 381 9.44 -36.88 -19.03
N VAL A 382 10.04 -35.88 -18.42
CA VAL A 382 9.49 -34.53 -18.29
C VAL A 382 10.41 -33.59 -19.09
N VAL A 383 9.87 -32.77 -19.97
CA VAL A 383 10.60 -31.74 -20.73
C VAL A 383 9.93 -30.41 -20.47
N VAL A 384 10.69 -29.44 -19.99
CA VAL A 384 10.24 -28.07 -19.77
C VAL A 384 11.12 -27.11 -20.56
N ARG A 385 10.49 -26.26 -21.36
CA ARG A 385 11.16 -25.21 -22.14
C ARG A 385 10.83 -23.86 -21.52
N LEU A 386 11.85 -23.08 -21.16
CA LEU A 386 11.71 -21.79 -20.51
C LEU A 386 12.49 -20.74 -21.29
N PRO A 387 11.89 -19.56 -21.57
CA PRO A 387 12.61 -18.49 -22.24
C PRO A 387 13.70 -17.94 -21.32
N VAL A 388 14.89 -17.71 -21.86
CA VAL A 388 15.99 -17.01 -21.20
C VAL A 388 15.89 -15.54 -21.60
N ALA A 389 15.91 -14.63 -20.60
CA ALA A 389 15.81 -13.20 -20.88
C ALA A 389 16.91 -12.76 -21.84
N THR A 390 16.53 -12.21 -22.98
CA THR A 390 17.45 -11.53 -23.89
C THR A 390 17.85 -10.19 -23.27
N ASP A 391 19.11 -9.77 -23.41
CA ASP A 391 19.71 -8.51 -22.89
C ASP A 391 18.92 -7.21 -23.18
N ARG A 392 17.88 -7.27 -23.99
CA ARG A 392 17.01 -6.12 -24.31
C ARG A 392 15.99 -5.74 -23.22
N GLN A 393 15.70 -6.61 -22.26
CA GLN A 393 14.75 -6.30 -21.17
C GLN A 393 15.44 -5.77 -19.91
N ALA A 394 16.74 -6.00 -19.74
CA ALA A 394 17.52 -5.46 -18.62
C ALA A 394 17.83 -3.95 -18.75
N ALA A 395 17.60 -3.33 -19.90
CA ALA A 395 17.88 -1.90 -20.17
C ALA A 395 16.65 -0.98 -19.97
N LEU A 396 15.50 -1.49 -19.57
CA LEU A 396 14.23 -0.73 -19.41
C LEU A 396 13.59 -0.86 -18.01
N GLY A 397 14.33 -1.39 -17.02
CA GLY A 397 13.88 -1.50 -15.63
C GLY A 397 14.58 -0.53 -14.69
#